data_c804bf9a13ba8d75b0a05afac3fa2b47
#
_entry.id   c804bf9a13ba8d75b0a05afac3fa2b47
#
_cell.length_a   1.000
_cell.length_b   1.000
_cell.length_c   1.000
_cell.angle_alpha   90.00
_cell.angle_beta   90.00
_cell.angle_gamma   90.00
#
_symmetry.space_group_name_H-M   'P 1'
#
loop_
_entity.id
_entity.type
_entity.pdbx_description
1 polymer ?
#
loop_
_entity_poly.entity_id
_entity_poly.type
_entity_poly.pdbx_seq_one_letter_code
_entity_poly.pdbx_strand_id
1 'polypeptide(L)'
;FNLWPWVRNMCKYGDFFLFLDVKDKYGVTNVVPLSAYELVRSEGENPENPYYTKFYLESTDSQHPYFNRGQKKSQIEFENFQVAHFRLANDSNLLPYGKSMLESARKVWKQVTLMEDAMLIHRVMRAPEKRVFKIDIGNIPPAEVDNYMQRIINKMKKTPFIDEATGDYNLKFNIQNLTEDFFLPVRGGDSGTQIDSMPGMTYDSTEDLEYLKNRMLAALHVPKAFLGYEESLGSKATLAAEDVRFARTIERIQRIL
;
A
#
# COMPACT_ATOMS: atom_id res chain seq x y z
N PHE A 1 -0.88 -27.93 -12.68
CA PHE A 1 0.11 -26.84 -12.77
C PHE A 1 -0.42 -25.49 -12.30
N ASN A 2 -1.68 -25.40 -11.83
CA ASN A 2 -2.29 -24.16 -11.33
C ASN A 2 -2.21 -24.03 -9.80
N LEU A 3 -1.51 -24.93 -9.12
CA LEU A 3 -1.45 -24.97 -7.65
C LEU A 3 -0.86 -23.68 -7.06
N TRP A 4 0.20 -23.13 -7.67
CA TRP A 4 0.85 -21.93 -7.17
C TRP A 4 -0.07 -20.69 -7.09
N PRO A 5 -0.80 -20.31 -8.16
CA PRO A 5 -1.75 -19.19 -8.06
C PRO A 5 -2.90 -19.47 -7.10
N TRP A 6 -3.33 -20.71 -6.94
CA TRP A 6 -4.38 -21.11 -6.01
C TRP A 6 -3.93 -20.89 -4.55
N VAL A 7 -2.76 -21.41 -4.20
CA VAL A 7 -2.15 -21.22 -2.86
C VAL A 7 -1.91 -19.74 -2.57
N ARG A 8 -1.39 -19.00 -3.56
CA ARG A 8 -1.20 -17.56 -3.43
C ARG A 8 -2.50 -16.83 -3.11
N ASN A 9 -3.59 -17.17 -3.81
CA ASN A 9 -4.90 -16.56 -3.56
C ASN A 9 -5.45 -16.97 -2.20
N MET A 10 -5.31 -18.22 -1.79
CA MET A 10 -5.69 -18.68 -0.45
C MET A 10 -4.93 -17.90 0.64
N CYS A 11 -3.63 -17.72 0.52
CA CYS A 11 -2.83 -16.93 1.47
C CYS A 11 -3.21 -15.46 1.48
N LYS A 12 -3.54 -14.89 0.32
CA LYS A 12 -3.92 -13.48 0.17
C LYS A 12 -5.29 -13.16 0.77
N TYR A 13 -6.27 -14.00 0.51
CA TYR A 13 -7.67 -13.73 0.92
C TYR A 13 -8.08 -14.49 2.19
N GLY A 14 -7.39 -15.56 2.52
CA GLY A 14 -7.75 -16.46 3.61
C GLY A 14 -8.62 -17.62 3.15
N ASP A 15 -9.34 -17.45 2.04
CA ASP A 15 -10.26 -18.40 1.44
C ASP A 15 -9.94 -18.58 -0.04
N PHE A 16 -10.18 -19.79 -0.53
CA PHE A 16 -10.08 -20.10 -1.94
C PHE A 16 -11.13 -21.18 -2.32
N PHE A 17 -11.83 -20.94 -3.41
CA PHE A 17 -12.93 -21.78 -3.84
C PHE A 17 -12.68 -22.36 -5.23
N LEU A 18 -12.99 -23.63 -5.39
CA LEU A 18 -12.96 -24.32 -6.67
C LEU A 18 -14.33 -24.92 -6.95
N PHE A 19 -14.88 -24.58 -8.09
CA PHE A 19 -16.03 -25.29 -8.64
C PHE A 19 -15.58 -26.59 -9.28
N LEU A 20 -16.24 -27.67 -8.91
CA LEU A 20 -15.98 -29.03 -9.40
C LEU A 20 -17.08 -29.42 -10.39
N ASP A 21 -16.71 -29.60 -11.64
CA ASP A 21 -17.60 -30.16 -12.66
C ASP A 21 -17.61 -31.69 -12.50
N VAL A 22 -18.64 -32.20 -11.85
CA VAL A 22 -18.79 -33.63 -11.55
C VAL A 22 -19.73 -34.27 -12.57
N LYS A 23 -19.25 -35.28 -13.29
CA LYS A 23 -20.03 -36.08 -14.24
C LYS A 23 -20.24 -37.51 -13.73
N ASP A 24 -21.44 -38.01 -13.92
CA ASP A 24 -21.77 -39.39 -13.61
C ASP A 24 -20.78 -40.34 -14.30
N LYS A 25 -20.30 -41.32 -13.58
CA LYS A 25 -19.32 -42.36 -13.98
C LYS A 25 -17.87 -41.86 -14.16
N TYR A 26 -17.62 -40.59 -14.42
CA TYR A 26 -16.27 -40.07 -14.66
C TYR A 26 -15.69 -39.31 -13.45
N GLY A 27 -16.55 -38.94 -12.48
CA GLY A 27 -16.14 -38.13 -11.33
C GLY A 27 -15.86 -36.66 -11.70
N VAL A 28 -14.87 -36.05 -11.08
CA VAL A 28 -14.48 -34.67 -11.36
C VAL A 28 -13.76 -34.57 -12.70
N THR A 29 -14.39 -33.92 -13.68
CA THR A 29 -13.87 -33.76 -15.05
C THR A 29 -13.18 -32.43 -15.27
N ASN A 30 -13.60 -31.38 -14.57
CA ASN A 30 -13.02 -30.06 -14.68
C ASN A 30 -13.07 -29.33 -13.33
N VAL A 31 -12.13 -28.39 -13.14
CA VAL A 31 -12.02 -27.59 -11.92
C VAL A 31 -11.85 -26.14 -12.31
N VAL A 32 -12.76 -25.29 -11.84
CA VAL A 32 -12.78 -23.86 -12.17
C VAL A 32 -12.60 -23.02 -10.88
N PRO A 33 -11.60 -22.14 -10.82
CA PRO A 33 -11.43 -21.25 -9.68
C PRO A 33 -12.55 -20.22 -9.64
N LEU A 34 -13.17 -20.04 -8.47
CA LEU A 34 -14.18 -19.02 -8.22
C LEU A 34 -13.58 -17.86 -7.44
N SER A 35 -14.14 -16.67 -7.67
CA SER A 35 -13.73 -15.45 -6.97
C SER A 35 -14.21 -15.50 -5.51
N ALA A 36 -13.28 -15.28 -4.58
CA ALA A 36 -13.60 -15.20 -3.15
C ALA A 36 -14.49 -13.97 -2.79
N TYR A 37 -14.59 -12.99 -3.67
CA TYR A 37 -15.43 -11.80 -3.44
C TYR A 37 -16.89 -11.98 -3.83
N GLU A 38 -17.17 -12.94 -4.71
CA GLU A 38 -18.49 -13.14 -5.29
C GLU A 38 -19.19 -14.36 -4.71
N LEU A 39 -18.44 -15.23 -4.03
CA LEU A 39 -19.00 -16.45 -3.46
C LEU A 39 -19.34 -16.28 -1.98
N VAL A 40 -20.60 -16.52 -1.65
CA VAL A 40 -21.11 -16.50 -0.29
C VAL A 40 -21.42 -17.93 0.14
N ARG A 41 -20.91 -18.31 1.29
CA ARG A 41 -21.22 -19.59 1.95
C ARG A 41 -22.34 -19.37 2.94
N SER A 42 -23.43 -20.11 2.83
CA SER A 42 -24.56 -20.12 3.75
C SER A 42 -24.62 -21.44 4.48
N GLU A 43 -24.81 -21.38 5.79
CA GLU A 43 -24.95 -22.53 6.69
C GLU A 43 -26.25 -22.38 7.49
N GLY A 44 -26.93 -23.51 7.74
CA GLY A 44 -28.10 -23.52 8.62
C GLY A 44 -29.41 -23.00 8.04
N GLU A 45 -29.51 -22.81 6.73
CA GLU A 45 -30.76 -22.41 6.06
C GLU A 45 -31.83 -23.51 6.08
N ASN A 46 -31.41 -24.76 6.14
CA ASN A 46 -32.35 -25.88 6.19
C ASN A 46 -32.69 -26.25 7.62
N PRO A 47 -33.97 -26.07 8.07
CA PRO A 47 -34.39 -26.42 9.44
C PRO A 47 -34.26 -27.91 9.78
N GLU A 48 -34.31 -28.77 8.76
CA GLU A 48 -34.18 -30.23 8.93
C GLU A 48 -32.73 -30.67 9.10
N ASN A 49 -31.79 -29.92 8.51
CA ASN A 49 -30.37 -30.20 8.61
C ASN A 49 -29.56 -28.92 8.83
N PRO A 50 -29.29 -28.53 10.08
CA PRO A 50 -28.54 -27.29 10.41
C PRO A 50 -27.10 -27.28 9.88
N TYR A 51 -26.55 -28.44 9.56
CA TYR A 51 -25.18 -28.57 9.02
C TYR A 51 -25.11 -28.52 7.50
N TYR A 52 -26.26 -28.36 6.83
CA TYR A 52 -26.32 -28.26 5.39
C TYR A 52 -25.74 -26.93 4.93
N THR A 53 -24.75 -27.01 4.05
CA THR A 53 -24.01 -25.85 3.52
C THR A 53 -24.35 -25.67 2.05
N LYS A 54 -24.66 -24.46 1.66
CA LYS A 54 -24.84 -24.03 0.27
C LYS A 54 -23.90 -22.91 -0.07
N PHE A 55 -23.60 -22.75 -1.35
CA PHE A 55 -22.82 -21.65 -1.86
C PHE A 55 -23.62 -20.88 -2.88
N TYR A 56 -23.55 -19.55 -2.77
CA TYR A 56 -24.23 -18.62 -3.68
C TYR A 56 -23.20 -17.75 -4.38
N LEU A 57 -23.24 -17.72 -5.70
CA LEU A 57 -22.44 -16.80 -6.49
C LEU A 57 -23.25 -15.54 -6.78
N GLU A 58 -22.82 -14.41 -6.21
CA GLU A 58 -23.37 -13.09 -6.48
C GLU A 58 -22.55 -12.43 -7.59
N SER A 59 -22.89 -12.69 -8.85
CA SER A 59 -22.21 -12.02 -9.97
C SER A 59 -22.64 -10.56 -10.05
N THR A 60 -21.71 -9.67 -9.76
CA THR A 60 -21.88 -8.22 -9.97
C THR A 60 -21.60 -7.85 -11.43
N ASP A 61 -20.91 -8.70 -12.15
CA ASP A 61 -20.46 -8.44 -13.52
C ASP A 61 -21.14 -9.42 -14.50
N SER A 62 -21.89 -8.87 -15.44
CA SER A 62 -22.61 -9.62 -16.49
C SER A 62 -21.68 -10.28 -17.52
N GLN A 63 -20.35 -10.27 -17.28
CA GLN A 63 -19.34 -10.74 -18.22
C GLN A 63 -18.61 -12.02 -17.81
N HIS A 64 -19.08 -12.74 -16.80
CA HIS A 64 -18.41 -14.00 -16.44
C HIS A 64 -18.54 -15.00 -17.62
N PRO A 65 -17.41 -15.52 -18.16
CA PRO A 65 -17.43 -16.29 -19.41
C PRO A 65 -18.22 -17.60 -19.34
N TYR A 66 -18.53 -18.08 -18.14
CA TYR A 66 -19.24 -19.35 -17.92
C TYR A 66 -20.74 -19.18 -17.67
N PHE A 67 -21.27 -17.94 -17.57
CA PHE A 67 -22.67 -17.70 -17.24
C PHE A 67 -23.34 -16.86 -18.32
N ASN A 68 -24.53 -17.27 -18.73
CA ASN A 68 -25.28 -16.70 -19.83
C ASN A 68 -25.48 -15.18 -19.72
N ARG A 69 -25.06 -14.46 -20.76
CA ARG A 69 -25.33 -13.05 -20.97
C ARG A 69 -26.85 -12.79 -20.96
N GLY A 70 -27.31 -12.00 -20.01
CA GLY A 70 -28.62 -11.39 -20.12
C GLY A 70 -29.59 -11.53 -18.94
N GLN A 71 -29.22 -12.18 -17.83
CA GLN A 71 -30.07 -12.20 -16.62
C GLN A 71 -29.57 -11.20 -15.59
N LYS A 72 -30.44 -10.28 -15.20
CA LYS A 72 -30.27 -9.38 -14.04
C LYS A 72 -30.03 -10.21 -12.80
N LYS A 73 -28.90 -9.93 -12.08
CA LYS A 73 -28.58 -10.48 -10.73
C LYS A 73 -29.09 -11.91 -10.54
N SER A 74 -28.60 -12.85 -11.31
CA SER A 74 -28.89 -14.25 -11.08
C SER A 74 -27.95 -14.74 -9.99
N GLN A 75 -28.50 -14.98 -8.84
CA GLN A 75 -27.84 -15.72 -7.79
C GLN A 75 -27.77 -17.17 -8.25
N ILE A 76 -26.56 -17.67 -8.48
CA ILE A 76 -26.36 -19.06 -8.85
C ILE A 76 -26.08 -19.85 -7.58
N GLU A 77 -26.87 -20.87 -7.35
CA GLU A 77 -26.75 -21.74 -6.19
C GLU A 77 -25.90 -22.96 -6.55
N PHE A 78 -24.97 -23.31 -5.69
CA PHE A 78 -24.18 -24.52 -5.77
C PHE A 78 -24.41 -25.40 -4.54
N GLU A 79 -24.48 -26.68 -4.77
CA GLU A 79 -24.50 -27.69 -3.73
C GLU A 79 -23.14 -27.87 -3.09
N ASN A 80 -23.11 -28.33 -1.84
CA ASN A 80 -21.87 -28.50 -1.08
C ASN A 80 -20.79 -29.37 -1.78
N PHE A 81 -21.20 -30.41 -2.52
CA PHE A 81 -20.28 -31.28 -3.22
C PHE A 81 -19.68 -30.67 -4.52
N GLN A 82 -20.27 -29.56 -5.00
CA GLN A 82 -19.81 -28.87 -6.22
C GLN A 82 -18.71 -27.85 -5.93
N VAL A 83 -18.51 -27.47 -4.67
CA VAL A 83 -17.54 -26.43 -4.31
C VAL A 83 -16.55 -26.96 -3.29
N ALA A 84 -15.27 -27.02 -3.67
CA ALA A 84 -14.19 -27.26 -2.72
C ALA A 84 -13.75 -25.92 -2.10
N HIS A 85 -13.89 -25.81 -0.79
CA HIS A 85 -13.54 -24.63 -0.02
C HIS A 85 -12.26 -24.86 0.78
N PHE A 86 -11.16 -24.22 0.36
CA PHE A 86 -9.88 -24.20 1.05
C PHE A 86 -9.79 -22.95 1.92
N ARG A 87 -9.52 -23.10 3.20
CA ARG A 87 -9.48 -21.96 4.12
C ARG A 87 -8.31 -22.02 5.08
N LEU A 88 -7.71 -20.86 5.34
CA LEU A 88 -6.73 -20.70 6.40
C LEU A 88 -7.47 -20.43 7.72
N ALA A 89 -7.82 -21.50 8.42
CA ALA A 89 -8.47 -21.39 9.73
C ALA A 89 -7.47 -20.85 10.75
N ASN A 90 -7.78 -19.69 11.32
CA ASN A 90 -6.94 -19.05 12.32
C ASN A 90 -7.71 -18.59 13.56
N ASP A 91 -8.95 -18.13 13.39
CA ASP A 91 -9.73 -17.55 14.49
C ASP A 91 -11.17 -18.01 14.43
N SER A 92 -11.73 -18.41 15.58
CA SER A 92 -13.10 -18.87 15.68
C SER A 92 -14.14 -17.83 15.31
N ASN A 93 -13.79 -16.55 15.47
CA ASN A 93 -14.74 -15.44 15.21
C ASN A 93 -15.02 -15.20 13.74
N LEU A 94 -14.20 -15.75 12.83
CA LEU A 94 -14.36 -15.58 11.38
C LEU A 94 -15.01 -16.80 10.70
N LEU A 95 -15.36 -17.83 11.46
CA LEU A 95 -16.05 -18.99 10.91
C LEU A 95 -17.36 -18.56 10.23
N PRO A 96 -17.70 -19.10 9.06
CA PRO A 96 -17.09 -20.24 8.37
C PRO A 96 -15.92 -19.90 7.46
N TYR A 97 -15.47 -18.67 7.43
CA TYR A 97 -14.39 -18.19 6.56
C TYR A 97 -13.01 -18.31 7.18
N GLY A 98 -11.98 -18.28 6.35
CA GLY A 98 -10.59 -18.21 6.75
C GLY A 98 -10.12 -16.79 6.99
N LYS A 99 -8.89 -16.65 7.46
CA LYS A 99 -8.25 -15.35 7.69
C LYS A 99 -7.00 -15.21 6.83
N SER A 100 -6.91 -14.11 6.11
CA SER A 100 -5.74 -13.79 5.31
C SER A 100 -4.46 -13.73 6.15
N MET A 101 -3.36 -14.24 5.63
CA MET A 101 -2.03 -14.08 6.26
C MET A 101 -1.61 -12.60 6.33
N LEU A 102 -2.11 -11.77 5.42
CA LEU A 102 -1.77 -10.35 5.34
C LEU A 102 -2.51 -9.49 6.38
N GLU A 103 -3.57 -10.01 7.01
CA GLU A 103 -4.40 -9.22 7.94
C GLU A 103 -3.62 -8.75 9.16
N SER A 104 -2.71 -9.57 9.69
CA SER A 104 -1.85 -9.21 10.82
C SER A 104 -0.90 -8.05 10.48
N ALA A 105 -0.45 -7.96 9.25
CA ALA A 105 0.46 -6.92 8.78
C ALA A 105 -0.24 -5.65 8.29
N ARG A 106 -1.55 -5.69 8.04
CA ARG A 106 -2.32 -4.61 7.40
C ARG A 106 -2.16 -3.25 8.09
N LYS A 107 -2.24 -3.21 9.43
CA LYS A 107 -2.08 -1.97 10.19
C LYS A 107 -0.67 -1.43 10.07
N VAL A 108 0.33 -2.29 10.22
CA VAL A 108 1.74 -1.90 10.18
C VAL A 108 2.14 -1.46 8.79
N TRP A 109 1.65 -2.14 7.74
CA TRP A 109 1.88 -1.77 6.36
C TRP A 109 1.40 -0.33 6.04
N LYS A 110 0.20 0.04 6.52
CA LYS A 110 -0.29 1.43 6.37
C LYS A 110 0.62 2.44 7.07
N GLN A 111 1.19 2.07 8.24
CA GLN A 111 2.12 2.93 8.97
C GLN A 111 3.45 3.08 8.23
N VAL A 112 3.98 1.99 7.64
CA VAL A 112 5.20 2.01 6.81
C VAL A 112 5.00 2.94 5.62
N THR A 113 3.94 2.75 4.84
CA THR A 113 3.66 3.57 3.66
C THR A 113 3.55 5.06 4.02
N LEU A 114 2.82 5.38 5.09
CA LEU A 114 2.69 6.77 5.56
C LEU A 114 4.04 7.37 5.99
N MET A 115 4.89 6.58 6.65
CA MET A 115 6.22 7.03 7.07
C MET A 115 7.16 7.23 5.87
N GLU A 116 7.12 6.34 4.88
CA GLU A 116 7.88 6.47 3.64
C GLU A 116 7.47 7.74 2.87
N ASP A 117 6.16 7.99 2.73
CA ASP A 117 5.64 9.20 2.09
C ASP A 117 6.05 10.47 2.86
N ALA A 118 5.92 10.45 4.20
CA ALA A 118 6.32 11.55 5.05
C ALA A 118 7.83 11.84 4.97
N MET A 119 8.67 10.80 4.94
CA MET A 119 10.12 10.92 4.77
C MET A 119 10.46 11.53 3.40
N LEU A 120 9.80 11.09 2.34
CA LEU A 120 10.00 11.63 1.00
C LEU A 120 9.61 13.12 0.94
N ILE A 121 8.43 13.46 1.46
CA ILE A 121 7.95 14.85 1.52
C ILE A 121 8.93 15.70 2.35
N HIS A 122 9.37 15.21 3.50
CA HIS A 122 10.31 15.93 4.34
C HIS A 122 11.63 16.20 3.60
N ARG A 123 12.20 15.20 2.93
CA ARG A 123 13.44 15.36 2.16
C ARG A 123 13.30 16.31 0.98
N VAL A 124 12.17 16.28 0.29
CA VAL A 124 11.93 17.15 -0.87
C VAL A 124 11.63 18.58 -0.45
N MET A 125 10.81 18.77 0.61
CA MET A 125 10.32 20.10 0.97
C MET A 125 11.15 20.81 2.04
N ARG A 126 11.77 20.09 2.98
CA ARG A 126 12.46 20.66 4.13
C ARG A 126 13.97 20.49 4.14
N ALA A 127 14.50 19.48 3.45
CA ALA A 127 15.95 19.31 3.33
C ALA A 127 16.64 20.41 2.49
N PRO A 128 16.01 20.98 1.43
CA PRO A 128 16.60 22.08 0.71
C PRO A 128 16.75 23.33 1.60
N GLU A 129 17.89 23.99 1.44
CA GLU A 129 18.20 25.27 2.06
C GLU A 129 17.21 26.33 1.56
N LYS A 130 16.61 27.09 2.47
CA LYS A 130 15.70 28.20 2.15
C LYS A 130 16.46 29.51 2.22
N ARG A 131 16.30 30.35 1.22
CA ARG A 131 16.91 31.67 1.17
C ARG A 131 15.95 32.69 1.70
N VAL A 132 16.43 33.57 2.59
CA VAL A 132 15.69 34.69 3.15
C VAL A 132 16.31 35.96 2.61
N PHE A 133 15.58 36.65 1.74
CA PHE A 133 15.98 37.94 1.19
C PHE A 133 15.46 39.04 2.12
N LYS A 134 16.36 39.65 2.88
CA LYS A 134 16.06 40.86 3.68
C LYS A 134 16.28 42.07 2.79
N ILE A 135 15.23 42.74 2.43
CA ILE A 135 15.25 43.88 1.49
C ILE A 135 15.08 45.18 2.29
N ASP A 136 16.09 46.03 2.23
CA ASP A 136 15.97 47.37 2.84
C ASP A 136 14.99 48.23 2.04
N ILE A 137 13.96 48.70 2.74
CA ILE A 137 12.92 49.54 2.18
C ILE A 137 13.17 51.04 2.45
N GLY A 138 14.24 51.38 3.18
CA GLY A 138 14.59 52.76 3.49
C GLY A 138 13.40 53.58 4.01
N ASN A 139 13.17 54.74 3.40
CA ASN A 139 12.11 55.69 3.81
C ASN A 139 10.81 55.56 3.01
N ILE A 140 10.54 54.40 2.40
CA ILE A 140 9.31 54.18 1.63
C ILE A 140 8.08 54.23 2.56
N PRO A 141 7.01 54.97 2.20
CA PRO A 141 5.77 54.97 2.97
C PRO A 141 5.16 53.56 3.12
N PRO A 142 4.58 53.23 4.28
CA PRO A 142 4.03 51.87 4.51
C PRO A 142 3.03 51.40 3.47
N ALA A 143 2.26 52.31 2.88
CA ALA A 143 1.26 52.02 1.84
C ALA A 143 1.88 51.57 0.50
N GLU A 144 3.14 51.91 0.25
CA GLU A 144 3.84 51.57 -1.02
C GLU A 144 4.80 50.37 -0.88
N VAL A 145 5.02 49.90 0.36
CA VAL A 145 5.96 48.80 0.62
C VAL A 145 5.57 47.53 -0.14
N ASP A 146 4.29 47.17 -0.13
CA ASP A 146 3.81 45.97 -0.81
C ASP A 146 4.02 46.04 -2.33
N ASN A 147 3.76 47.17 -2.93
CA ASN A 147 3.99 47.38 -4.36
C ASN A 147 5.48 47.33 -4.71
N TYR A 148 6.32 47.86 -3.85
CA TYR A 148 7.78 47.83 -4.02
C TYR A 148 8.30 46.37 -3.90
N MET A 149 7.87 45.65 -2.88
CA MET A 149 8.23 44.26 -2.67
C MET A 149 7.79 43.39 -3.84
N GLN A 150 6.57 43.55 -4.33
CA GLN A 150 6.10 42.80 -5.51
C GLN A 150 6.92 43.06 -6.76
N ARG A 151 7.34 44.29 -7.00
CA ARG A 151 8.23 44.63 -8.14
C ARG A 151 9.58 43.91 -8.02
N ILE A 152 10.15 43.81 -6.82
CA ILE A 152 11.42 43.12 -6.58
C ILE A 152 11.24 41.63 -6.74
N ILE A 153 10.20 41.05 -6.16
CA ILE A 153 9.88 39.62 -6.28
C ILE A 153 9.70 39.25 -7.76
N ASN A 154 8.97 40.05 -8.52
CA ASN A 154 8.76 39.81 -9.96
C ASN A 154 10.06 39.90 -10.78
N LYS A 155 11.00 40.76 -10.38
CA LYS A 155 12.33 40.85 -10.98
C LYS A 155 13.22 39.64 -10.63
N MET A 156 13.05 39.06 -9.42
CA MET A 156 13.84 37.92 -8.94
C MET A 156 13.25 36.59 -9.33
N LYS A 157 11.93 36.50 -9.52
CA LYS A 157 11.29 35.30 -10.04
C LYS A 157 11.70 35.10 -11.49
N LYS A 158 12.61 34.15 -11.69
CA LYS A 158 12.98 33.71 -13.04
C LYS A 158 11.81 32.91 -13.62
N THR A 159 11.37 33.40 -14.79
CA THR A 159 10.60 32.78 -15.89
C THR A 159 9.73 31.54 -15.62
N PRO A 160 8.61 31.49 -16.34
CA PRO A 160 7.51 30.59 -16.06
C PRO A 160 7.86 29.11 -16.35
N PHE A 161 7.20 28.32 -15.62
CA PHE A 161 7.15 26.89 -15.50
C PHE A 161 6.77 26.14 -16.80
N ILE A 162 6.13 26.83 -17.72
CA ILE A 162 5.69 26.30 -19.02
C ILE A 162 6.44 27.08 -20.09
N ASP A 163 7.13 26.39 -20.97
CA ASP A 163 7.68 26.99 -22.18
C ASP A 163 6.50 27.34 -23.10
N GLU A 164 6.23 28.63 -23.25
CA GLU A 164 5.11 29.10 -24.08
C GLU A 164 5.21 28.70 -25.56
N ALA A 165 6.41 28.33 -26.01
CA ALA A 165 6.66 27.94 -27.39
C ALA A 165 6.38 26.43 -27.63
N THR A 166 6.65 25.56 -26.67
CA THR A 166 6.54 24.10 -26.81
C THR A 166 5.44 23.47 -25.98
N GLY A 167 4.92 24.17 -24.97
CA GLY A 167 3.91 23.64 -24.05
C GLY A 167 4.45 22.54 -23.08
N ASP A 168 5.74 22.28 -23.12
CA ASP A 168 6.34 21.24 -22.28
C ASP A 168 6.65 21.73 -20.87
N TYR A 169 6.35 20.84 -19.88
CA TYR A 169 6.70 21.04 -18.49
C TYR A 169 8.20 20.85 -18.25
N ASN A 170 8.88 21.88 -17.83
CA ASN A 170 10.30 21.79 -17.50
C ASN A 170 10.46 21.26 -16.05
N LEU A 171 10.48 19.96 -15.89
CA LEU A 171 10.59 19.26 -14.60
C LEU A 171 11.83 19.66 -13.78
N LYS A 172 12.90 20.14 -14.41
CA LYS A 172 14.09 20.65 -13.72
C LYS A 172 13.79 21.92 -12.91
N PHE A 173 12.82 22.71 -13.33
CA PHE A 173 12.43 23.95 -12.62
C PHE A 173 11.40 23.70 -11.51
N ASN A 174 10.66 22.60 -11.56
CA ASN A 174 9.64 22.28 -10.57
C ASN A 174 10.23 22.00 -9.18
N ILE A 175 11.42 21.40 -9.12
CA ILE A 175 12.12 21.10 -7.86
C ILE A 175 12.66 22.38 -7.22
N GLN A 176 13.04 23.40 -8.00
CA GLN A 176 13.52 24.67 -7.48
C GLN A 176 12.40 25.62 -7.01
N ASN A 177 11.18 25.47 -7.56
CA ASN A 177 10.00 26.22 -7.10
C ASN A 177 9.38 25.69 -5.80
N LEU A 178 9.75 24.49 -5.38
CA LEU A 178 9.37 23.92 -4.08
C LEU A 178 10.15 24.57 -2.92
N THR A 179 11.26 25.23 -3.18
CA THR A 179 11.95 26.09 -2.21
C THR A 179 11.34 27.47 -2.25
N GLU A 180 10.38 27.74 -1.39
CA GLU A 180 9.84 29.07 -1.19
C GLU A 180 10.93 29.97 -0.63
N ASP A 181 11.40 30.93 -1.45
CA ASP A 181 12.27 32.01 -0.99
C ASP A 181 11.44 32.99 -0.17
N PHE A 182 11.93 33.36 0.99
CA PHE A 182 11.26 34.35 1.86
C PHE A 182 11.79 35.78 1.57
N PHE A 183 10.89 36.67 1.29
CA PHE A 183 11.20 38.10 1.08
C PHE A 183 10.68 38.91 2.27
N LEU A 184 11.59 39.44 3.07
CA LEU A 184 11.25 40.24 4.25
C LEU A 184 11.65 41.70 4.07
N PRO A 185 10.71 42.64 4.17
CA PRO A 185 11.06 44.07 4.20
C PRO A 185 11.69 44.43 5.54
N VAL A 186 12.86 45.03 5.53
CA VAL A 186 13.58 45.50 6.72
C VAL A 186 13.71 47.00 6.67
N ARG A 187 13.50 47.68 7.78
CA ARG A 187 13.66 49.14 7.90
C ARG A 187 14.66 49.44 8.99
N GLY A 188 15.70 50.21 8.64
CA GLY A 188 16.64 50.75 9.61
C GLY A 188 17.56 49.69 10.23
N GLY A 189 18.47 49.22 9.46
CA GLY A 189 19.62 48.39 9.90
C GLY A 189 20.90 48.87 9.24
N ASP A 190 22.02 48.67 9.90
CA ASP A 190 23.38 49.09 9.49
C ASP A 190 23.88 48.40 8.22
N SER A 191 23.11 47.46 7.69
CA SER A 191 23.44 46.72 6.49
C SER A 191 22.27 46.70 5.53
N GLY A 192 22.49 47.15 4.31
CA GLY A 192 21.52 47.13 3.21
C GLY A 192 20.93 45.71 2.96
N THR A 193 20.39 45.50 1.79
CA THR A 193 19.80 44.20 1.42
C THR A 193 20.74 43.04 1.71
N GLN A 194 20.31 42.09 2.55
CA GLN A 194 21.04 40.88 2.94
C GLN A 194 20.34 39.62 2.45
N ILE A 195 21.11 38.62 2.12
CA ILE A 195 20.60 37.27 1.79
C ILE A 195 21.09 36.35 2.88
N ASP A 196 20.17 35.89 3.71
CA ASP A 196 20.46 34.85 4.71
C ASP A 196 19.97 33.51 4.20
N SER A 197 20.66 32.46 4.55
CA SER A 197 20.23 31.11 4.29
C SER A 197 19.70 30.48 5.57
N MET A 198 18.53 29.88 5.51
CA MET A 198 18.05 28.98 6.55
C MET A 198 18.49 27.55 6.19
N PRO A 199 19.42 26.97 6.96
CA PRO A 199 19.85 25.61 6.67
C PRO A 199 18.66 24.66 6.70
N GLY A 200 18.63 23.73 5.75
CA GLY A 200 17.63 22.68 5.73
C GLY A 200 17.71 21.78 6.97
N MET A 201 16.61 21.18 7.32
CA MET A 201 16.60 20.18 8.40
C MET A 201 17.15 18.85 7.87
N THR A 202 18.22 18.36 8.47
CA THR A 202 18.73 17.00 8.23
C THR A 202 17.89 16.02 9.03
N TYR A 203 17.26 15.08 8.33
CA TYR A 203 16.59 13.94 8.93
C TYR A 203 17.42 12.69 8.60
N ASP A 204 18.29 12.30 9.51
CA ASP A 204 19.21 11.18 9.32
C ASP A 204 18.69 9.86 9.92
N SER A 205 17.60 9.90 10.70
CA SER A 205 17.09 8.69 11.35
C SER A 205 16.25 7.84 10.38
N THR A 206 16.82 6.73 9.96
CA THR A 206 16.09 5.64 9.28
C THR A 206 15.64 4.56 10.27
N GLU A 207 16.00 4.69 11.54
CA GLU A 207 15.73 3.70 12.59
C GLU A 207 14.24 3.44 12.79
N ASP A 208 13.42 4.49 12.73
CA ASP A 208 11.96 4.36 12.86
C ASP A 208 11.36 3.55 11.71
N LEU A 209 11.85 3.78 10.48
CA LEU A 209 11.41 3.02 9.31
C LEU A 209 11.85 1.56 9.40
N GLU A 210 13.07 1.31 9.88
CA GLU A 210 13.57 -0.05 10.11
C GLU A 210 12.79 -0.77 11.20
N TYR A 211 12.44 -0.10 12.26
CA TYR A 211 11.57 -0.64 13.31
C TYR A 211 10.22 -1.08 12.74
N LEU A 212 9.56 -0.23 11.96
CA LEU A 212 8.28 -0.55 11.36
C LEU A 212 8.39 -1.68 10.33
N LYS A 213 9.44 -1.68 9.50
CA LYS A 213 9.75 -2.77 8.57
C LYS A 213 9.91 -4.10 9.30
N ASN A 214 10.70 -4.11 10.37
CA ASN A 214 10.91 -5.30 11.19
C ASN A 214 9.62 -5.83 11.80
N ARG A 215 8.79 -4.92 12.30
CA ARG A 215 7.48 -5.25 12.85
C ARG A 215 6.53 -5.82 11.79
N MET A 216 6.58 -5.31 10.56
CA MET A 216 5.81 -5.83 9.44
C MET A 216 6.23 -7.26 9.07
N LEU A 217 7.53 -7.52 8.98
CA LEU A 217 8.06 -8.86 8.70
C LEU A 217 7.70 -9.86 9.80
N ALA A 218 7.81 -9.44 11.06
CA ALA A 218 7.38 -10.24 12.20
C ALA A 218 5.88 -10.56 12.15
N ALA A 219 5.04 -9.61 11.76
CA ALA A 219 3.59 -9.82 11.61
C ALA A 219 3.26 -10.79 10.46
N LEU A 220 4.07 -10.84 9.41
CA LEU A 220 3.95 -11.79 8.30
C LEU A 220 4.58 -13.16 8.62
N HIS A 221 5.26 -13.29 9.76
CA HIS A 221 6.04 -14.47 10.14
C HIS A 221 7.13 -14.85 9.11
N VAL A 222 7.69 -13.85 8.41
CA VAL A 222 8.77 -14.03 7.44
C VAL A 222 10.09 -13.61 8.07
N PRO A 223 11.09 -14.50 8.18
CA PRO A 223 12.40 -14.13 8.68
C PRO A 223 13.11 -13.15 7.75
N LYS A 224 13.80 -12.16 8.31
CA LYS A 224 14.55 -11.15 7.56
C LYS A 224 15.63 -11.75 6.67
N ALA A 225 16.28 -12.79 7.15
CA ALA A 225 17.36 -13.48 6.45
C ALA A 225 16.96 -13.94 5.04
N PHE A 226 15.71 -14.40 4.86
CA PHE A 226 15.20 -14.84 3.56
C PHE A 226 15.01 -13.70 2.56
N LEU A 227 14.94 -12.46 3.04
CA LEU A 227 14.75 -11.27 2.20
C LEU A 227 16.06 -10.51 1.95
N GLY A 228 17.20 -11.00 2.47
CA GLY A 228 18.50 -10.37 2.28
C GLY A 228 18.70 -9.06 3.05
N TYR A 229 17.89 -8.78 4.08
CA TYR A 229 17.99 -7.57 4.90
C TYR A 229 18.89 -7.73 6.15
N GLU A 230 19.64 -8.79 6.26
CA GLU A 230 20.60 -8.94 7.35
C GLU A 230 21.97 -8.37 6.97
N GLU A 231 22.36 -7.31 7.63
CA GLU A 231 23.70 -6.72 7.53
C GLU A 231 24.75 -7.49 8.36
N SER A 232 24.32 -8.18 9.40
CA SER A 232 25.16 -9.06 10.20
C SER A 232 24.54 -10.46 10.22
N LEU A 233 25.22 -11.40 9.60
CA LEU A 233 24.94 -12.83 9.71
C LEU A 233 25.03 -13.20 11.20
N GLY A 234 23.89 -13.24 11.87
CA GLY A 234 23.76 -13.87 13.17
C GLY A 234 24.35 -15.28 13.13
N SER A 235 24.65 -15.86 14.26
CA SER A 235 25.26 -17.19 14.28
C SER A 235 24.44 -18.15 13.43
N LYS A 236 25.10 -19.10 12.74
CA LYS A 236 24.45 -20.14 11.93
C LYS A 236 23.32 -20.88 12.70
N ALA A 237 23.45 -20.93 14.02
CA ALA A 237 22.45 -21.54 14.91
C ALA A 237 21.13 -20.72 14.94
N THR A 238 21.19 -19.40 14.92
CA THR A 238 20.00 -18.53 14.89
C THR A 238 19.25 -18.67 13.58
N LEU A 239 19.97 -18.68 12.46
CA LEU A 239 19.40 -18.93 11.13
C LEU A 239 18.69 -20.27 11.05
N ALA A 240 19.32 -21.33 11.56
CA ALA A 240 18.69 -22.67 11.58
C ALA A 240 17.43 -22.71 12.44
N ALA A 241 17.39 -22.01 13.58
CA ALA A 241 16.21 -21.93 14.42
C ALA A 241 15.05 -21.15 13.77
N GLU A 242 15.36 -20.08 13.03
CA GLU A 242 14.37 -19.31 12.24
C GLU A 242 13.82 -20.12 11.07
N ASP A 243 14.68 -20.88 10.39
CA ASP A 243 14.30 -21.77 9.29
C ASP A 243 13.28 -22.83 9.75
N VAL A 244 13.52 -23.49 10.90
CA VAL A 244 12.59 -24.47 11.48
C VAL A 244 11.23 -23.84 11.80
N ARG A 245 11.20 -22.60 12.32
CA ARG A 245 9.93 -21.90 12.62
C ARG A 245 9.17 -21.54 11.34
N PHE A 246 9.89 -21.09 10.33
CA PHE A 246 9.30 -20.75 9.03
C PHE A 246 8.76 -22.01 8.33
N ALA A 247 9.51 -23.09 8.34
CA ALA A 247 9.08 -24.40 7.81
C ALA A 247 7.75 -24.86 8.43
N ARG A 248 7.58 -24.72 9.74
CA ARG A 248 6.31 -25.06 10.42
C ARG A 248 5.13 -24.21 9.95
N THR A 249 5.37 -22.95 9.62
CA THR A 249 4.33 -22.07 9.05
C THR A 249 3.92 -22.55 7.66
N ILE A 250 4.89 -22.93 6.84
CA ILE A 250 4.64 -23.49 5.50
C ILE A 250 3.90 -24.84 5.60
N GLU A 251 4.30 -25.72 6.51
CA GLU A 251 3.61 -27.01 6.72
C GLU A 251 2.13 -26.83 7.08
N ARG A 252 1.77 -25.80 7.86
CA ARG A 252 0.36 -25.52 8.15
C ARG A 252 -0.44 -25.18 6.90
N ILE A 253 0.15 -24.45 5.97
CA ILE A 253 -0.49 -24.12 4.70
C ILE A 253 -0.60 -25.38 3.84
N GLN A 254 0.45 -26.19 3.77
CA GLN A 254 0.47 -27.43 2.99
C GLN A 254 -0.55 -28.46 3.47
N ARG A 255 -0.85 -28.50 4.77
CA ARG A 255 -1.85 -29.43 5.33
C ARG A 255 -3.29 -29.09 4.95
N ILE A 256 -3.54 -27.89 4.43
CA ILE A 256 -4.87 -27.45 4.01
C ILE A 256 -5.14 -27.83 2.55
N LEU A 257 -4.08 -28.02 1.78
CA LEU A 257 -4.11 -28.43 0.38
C LEU A 257 -4.19 -29.94 0.20
#